data_dc21bd026aefdaef2a2c0e42c7f88cb5
#
_entry.id   dc21bd026aefdaef2a2c0e42c7f88cb5
#
_cell.length_a   1.000
_cell.length_b   1.000
_cell.length_c   1.000
_cell.angle_alpha   90.00
_cell.angle_beta   90.00
_cell.angle_gamma   90.00
#
_symmetry.space_group_name_H-M   'P 1'
#
loop_
_entity.id
_entity.type
_entity.pdbx_description
1 polymer ?
#
loop_
_entity_poly.entity_id
_entity_poly.type
_entity_poly.pdbx_seq_one_letter_code
_entity_poly.pdbx_strand_id
1 'polypeptide(L)'
;MIDSEILTYCLDKPGAYEDRPFGDRPVCCKVKGKIFAQLYEDKITLKCTAFSGEALRSAYPGVVVRGYHCPPVQQPYWNTIDLSRFPQEGLPMMIDHAYETVVTGLPKKMQRELWGEGK
;
A
#
# COMPACT_ATOMS: atom_id res chain seq x y z
N MET A 1 5.61 -2.54 -14.10
CA MET A 1 5.79 -3.79 -13.32
C MET A 1 4.60 -4.70 -13.56
N ILE A 2 4.83 -5.98 -13.77
CA ILE A 2 3.74 -6.96 -13.84
C ILE A 2 3.36 -7.40 -12.42
N ASP A 3 2.21 -8.06 -12.29
CA ASP A 3 1.66 -8.47 -10.98
C ASP A 3 2.66 -9.18 -10.08
N SER A 4 3.41 -10.16 -10.64
CA SER A 4 4.36 -10.93 -9.85
C SER A 4 5.51 -10.08 -9.34
N GLU A 5 5.96 -9.09 -10.12
CA GLU A 5 7.00 -8.16 -9.70
C GLU A 5 6.51 -7.23 -8.59
N ILE A 6 5.26 -6.74 -8.71
CA ILE A 6 4.66 -5.89 -7.69
C ILE A 6 4.53 -6.65 -6.38
N LEU A 7 4.02 -7.89 -6.46
CA LEU A 7 3.84 -8.72 -5.27
C LEU A 7 5.18 -9.03 -4.61
N THR A 8 6.19 -9.39 -5.40
CA THR A 8 7.53 -9.65 -4.88
C THR A 8 8.09 -8.42 -4.18
N TYR A 9 7.92 -7.24 -4.78
CA TYR A 9 8.40 -5.99 -4.19
C TYR A 9 7.74 -5.73 -2.83
N CYS A 10 6.42 -5.92 -2.74
CA CYS A 10 5.71 -5.76 -1.47
C CYS A 10 6.19 -6.76 -0.43
N LEU A 11 6.35 -8.02 -0.80
CA LEU A 11 6.69 -9.09 0.14
C LEU A 11 8.16 -9.07 0.56
N ASP A 12 9.03 -8.36 -0.16
CA ASP A 12 10.42 -8.19 0.25
C ASP A 12 10.59 -7.19 1.39
N LYS A 13 9.54 -6.44 1.75
CA LYS A 13 9.61 -5.53 2.90
C LYS A 13 9.75 -6.32 4.21
N PRO A 14 10.52 -5.80 5.18
CA PRO A 14 10.70 -6.51 6.46
C PRO A 14 9.38 -6.89 7.12
N GLY A 15 9.22 -8.17 7.42
CA GLY A 15 8.03 -8.70 8.08
C GLY A 15 6.78 -8.77 7.23
N ALA A 16 6.86 -8.44 5.94
CA ALA A 16 5.71 -8.48 5.05
C ALA A 16 5.29 -9.91 4.73
N TYR A 17 3.98 -10.13 4.64
CA TYR A 17 3.43 -11.43 4.26
C TYR A 17 2.12 -11.22 3.50
N GLU A 18 1.74 -12.22 2.71
CA GLU A 18 0.49 -12.15 1.97
C GLU A 18 -0.66 -12.82 2.72
N ASP A 19 -1.86 -12.34 2.45
CA ASP A 19 -3.09 -12.91 2.98
C ASP A 19 -4.17 -12.74 1.90
N ARG A 20 -5.10 -13.68 1.83
CA ARG A 20 -6.19 -13.67 0.83
C ARG A 20 -7.53 -13.85 1.50
N PRO A 21 -7.92 -12.93 2.40
CA PRO A 21 -9.15 -13.11 3.19
C PRO A 21 -10.42 -13.03 2.35
N PHE A 22 -10.34 -12.52 1.12
CA PHE A 22 -11.50 -12.33 0.24
C PHE A 22 -11.50 -13.28 -0.95
N GLY A 23 -10.62 -14.30 -0.97
CA GLY A 23 -10.46 -15.23 -2.09
C GLY A 23 -9.18 -14.94 -2.88
N ASP A 24 -9.17 -15.23 -4.18
CA ASP A 24 -7.98 -15.05 -5.01
C ASP A 24 -7.53 -13.59 -5.11
N ARG A 25 -8.46 -12.67 -5.14
CA ARG A 25 -8.21 -11.24 -5.24
C ARG A 25 -9.10 -10.46 -4.28
N PRO A 26 -8.62 -9.34 -3.73
CA PRO A 26 -7.24 -8.85 -3.82
C PRO A 26 -6.26 -9.69 -3.01
N VAL A 27 -5.01 -9.71 -3.45
CA VAL A 27 -3.92 -10.23 -2.61
C VAL A 27 -3.54 -9.13 -1.63
N CYS A 28 -3.75 -9.38 -0.35
CA CYS A 28 -3.42 -8.39 0.68
C CYS A 28 -1.99 -8.59 1.15
N CYS A 29 -1.21 -7.51 1.18
CA CYS A 29 0.13 -7.51 1.75
C CYS A 29 0.06 -6.85 3.12
N LYS A 30 0.51 -7.57 4.13
CA LYS A 30 0.37 -7.17 5.53
C LYS A 30 1.71 -7.11 6.23
N VAL A 31 1.76 -6.32 7.30
CA VAL A 31 2.86 -6.31 8.25
C VAL A 31 2.27 -6.14 9.66
N LYS A 32 2.67 -7.03 10.58
CA LYS A 32 2.15 -7.03 11.96
C LYS A 32 0.62 -6.99 12.02
N GLY A 33 -0.03 -7.74 11.13
CA GLY A 33 -1.49 -7.82 11.09
C GLY A 33 -2.20 -6.67 10.39
N LYS A 34 -1.47 -5.67 9.88
CA LYS A 34 -2.04 -4.50 9.22
C LYS A 34 -1.81 -4.57 7.71
N ILE A 35 -2.85 -4.27 6.93
CA ILE A 35 -2.75 -4.22 5.47
C ILE A 35 -2.05 -2.93 5.06
N PHE A 36 -1.06 -3.01 4.16
CA PHE A 36 -0.48 -1.81 3.54
C PHE A 36 -0.72 -1.76 2.04
N ALA A 37 -1.04 -2.90 1.40
CA ALA A 37 -1.32 -2.97 -0.03
C ALA A 37 -2.36 -4.03 -0.31
N GLN A 38 -3.23 -3.76 -1.30
CA GLN A 38 -4.21 -4.73 -1.82
C GLN A 38 -4.05 -4.77 -3.32
N LEU A 39 -3.56 -5.88 -3.85
CA LEU A 39 -3.27 -6.03 -5.27
C LEU A 39 -4.42 -6.74 -5.99
N TYR A 40 -5.03 -6.03 -6.94
CA TYR A 40 -6.02 -6.55 -7.87
C TYR A 40 -5.35 -6.84 -9.21
N GLU A 41 -6.08 -7.33 -10.19
CA GLU A 41 -5.49 -7.63 -11.51
C GLU A 41 -5.00 -6.38 -12.23
N ASP A 42 -5.79 -5.29 -12.17
CA ASP A 42 -5.56 -4.07 -12.97
C ASP A 42 -5.30 -2.84 -12.11
N LYS A 43 -5.30 -2.98 -10.80
CA LYS A 43 -5.14 -1.86 -9.89
C LYS A 43 -4.53 -2.31 -8.57
N ILE A 44 -4.02 -1.36 -7.82
CA ILE A 44 -3.50 -1.60 -6.47
C ILE A 44 -4.03 -0.53 -5.53
N THR A 45 -4.45 -0.92 -4.35
CA THR A 45 -4.84 0.01 -3.29
C THR A 45 -3.72 0.06 -2.28
N LEU A 46 -3.23 1.26 -1.99
CA LEU A 46 -2.08 1.49 -1.11
C LEU A 46 -2.44 2.43 0.03
N LYS A 47 -1.94 2.11 1.21
CA LYS A 47 -2.08 2.99 2.39
C LYS A 47 -1.33 4.30 2.14
N CYS A 48 -1.88 5.41 2.62
CA CYS A 48 -1.26 6.72 2.52
C CYS A 48 -1.68 7.61 3.69
N THR A 49 -1.00 8.73 3.86
CA THR A 49 -1.47 9.78 4.76
C THR A 49 -2.52 10.60 4.02
N ALA A 50 -3.36 11.33 4.77
CA ALA A 50 -4.37 12.18 4.13
C ALA A 50 -3.72 13.22 3.20
N PHE A 51 -2.62 13.83 3.64
CA PHE A 51 -1.92 14.84 2.86
C PHE A 51 -1.29 14.26 1.58
N SER A 52 -0.50 13.19 1.71
CA SER A 52 0.17 12.61 0.55
C SER A 52 -0.82 11.96 -0.41
N GLY A 53 -1.89 11.37 0.13
CA GLY A 53 -2.94 10.77 -0.69
C GLY A 53 -3.64 11.80 -1.55
N GLU A 54 -4.00 12.93 -0.97
CA GLU A 54 -4.64 14.02 -1.72
C GLU A 54 -3.72 14.60 -2.78
N ALA A 55 -2.45 14.80 -2.43
CA ALA A 55 -1.46 15.32 -3.38
C ALA A 55 -1.33 14.40 -4.60
N LEU A 56 -1.28 13.10 -4.38
CA LEU A 56 -1.15 12.13 -5.47
C LEU A 56 -2.43 12.08 -6.32
N ARG A 57 -3.59 12.12 -5.69
CA ARG A 57 -4.88 12.15 -6.42
C ARG A 57 -5.00 13.41 -7.28
N SER A 58 -4.51 14.54 -6.78
CA SER A 58 -4.52 15.79 -7.53
C SER A 58 -3.55 15.77 -8.71
N ALA A 59 -2.40 15.09 -8.54
CA ALA A 59 -1.39 14.97 -9.60
C ALA A 59 -1.83 14.02 -10.72
N TYR A 60 -2.65 13.02 -10.41
CA TYR A 60 -3.08 11.99 -11.37
C TYR A 60 -4.60 11.80 -11.33
N PRO A 61 -5.38 12.83 -11.75
CA PRO A 61 -6.84 12.76 -11.70
C PRO A 61 -7.38 11.55 -12.48
N GLY A 62 -8.28 10.80 -11.85
CA GLY A 62 -8.89 9.62 -12.48
C GLY A 62 -8.02 8.39 -12.55
N VAL A 63 -6.70 8.53 -12.40
CA VAL A 63 -5.74 7.41 -12.37
C VAL A 63 -5.50 6.96 -10.94
N VAL A 64 -5.38 7.92 -10.03
CA VAL A 64 -5.29 7.67 -8.59
C VAL A 64 -6.53 8.25 -7.95
N VAL A 65 -7.30 7.40 -7.29
CA VAL A 65 -8.56 7.79 -6.63
C VAL A 65 -8.57 7.28 -5.20
N ARG A 66 -9.52 7.77 -4.40
CA ARG A 66 -9.69 7.27 -3.03
C ARG A 66 -10.03 5.77 -3.06
N GLY A 67 -9.75 5.09 -1.96
CA GLY A 67 -10.18 3.70 -1.79
C GLY A 67 -11.67 3.64 -1.51
N TYR A 68 -12.49 3.82 -2.53
CA TYR A 68 -13.94 3.92 -2.39
C TYR A 68 -14.61 2.66 -1.83
N HIS A 69 -13.93 1.52 -1.87
CA HIS A 69 -14.41 0.28 -1.26
C HIS A 69 -14.24 0.29 0.27
N CYS A 70 -13.51 1.26 0.82
CA CYS A 70 -13.33 1.42 2.25
C CYS A 70 -14.47 2.25 2.85
N PRO A 71 -14.73 2.11 4.17
CA PRO A 71 -15.68 3.02 4.84
C PRO A 71 -15.27 4.48 4.65
N PRO A 72 -16.24 5.41 4.55
CA PRO A 72 -15.94 6.81 4.24
C PRO A 72 -14.85 7.45 5.09
N VAL A 73 -14.79 7.15 6.39
CA VAL A 73 -13.78 7.73 7.27
C VAL A 73 -12.38 7.24 6.96
N GLN A 74 -12.25 6.09 6.31
CA GLN A 74 -10.95 5.52 5.94
C GLN A 74 -10.49 5.95 4.55
N GLN A 75 -11.40 6.37 3.68
CA GLN A 75 -11.09 6.66 2.27
C GLN A 75 -9.94 7.65 2.05
N PRO A 76 -9.78 8.73 2.86
CA PRO A 76 -8.66 9.65 2.65
C PRO A 76 -7.28 9.02 2.86
N TYR A 77 -7.22 7.87 3.54
CA TYR A 77 -5.97 7.21 3.92
C TYR A 77 -5.63 6.02 3.00
N TRP A 78 -6.38 5.87 1.92
CA TRP A 78 -6.17 4.80 0.94
C TRP A 78 -6.30 5.35 -0.47
N ASN A 79 -5.35 5.02 -1.33
CA ASN A 79 -5.42 5.34 -2.75
C ASN A 79 -5.50 4.07 -3.58
N THR A 80 -6.39 4.07 -4.56
CA THR A 80 -6.47 3.03 -5.58
C THR A 80 -5.86 3.57 -6.86
N ILE A 81 -4.87 2.86 -7.39
CA ILE A 81 -4.06 3.27 -8.53
C ILE A 81 -4.37 2.36 -9.71
N ASP A 82 -4.74 2.95 -10.85
CA ASP A 82 -4.93 2.24 -12.11
C ASP A 82 -3.54 1.89 -12.67
N LEU A 83 -3.18 0.61 -12.64
CA LEU A 83 -1.87 0.14 -13.04
C LEU A 83 -1.57 0.34 -14.51
N SER A 84 -2.62 0.40 -15.36
CA SER A 84 -2.43 0.58 -16.80
C SER A 84 -2.08 2.02 -17.17
N ARG A 85 -2.35 2.99 -16.30
CA ARG A 85 -2.18 4.41 -16.59
C ARG A 85 -1.22 5.15 -15.67
N PHE A 86 -0.76 4.51 -14.60
CA PHE A 86 0.17 5.13 -13.66
C PHE A 86 1.62 4.86 -14.11
N PRO A 87 2.54 5.85 -13.98
CA PRO A 87 3.95 5.62 -14.34
C PRO A 87 4.54 4.47 -13.53
N GLN A 88 5.04 3.45 -14.22
CA GLN A 88 5.53 2.22 -13.58
C GLN A 88 6.70 2.50 -12.64
N GLU A 89 7.57 3.43 -13.00
CA GLU A 89 8.74 3.81 -12.19
C GLU A 89 8.36 4.49 -10.88
N GLY A 90 7.13 4.97 -10.75
CA GLY A 90 6.64 5.58 -9.51
C GLY A 90 6.08 4.59 -8.50
N LEU A 91 5.80 3.36 -8.91
CA LEU A 91 5.17 2.36 -8.04
C LEU A 91 6.03 1.98 -6.82
N PRO A 92 7.33 1.69 -6.96
CA PRO A 92 8.13 1.32 -5.80
C PRO A 92 8.09 2.36 -4.69
N MET A 93 8.17 3.64 -5.03
CA MET A 93 8.10 4.72 -4.04
C MET A 93 6.75 4.74 -3.33
N MET A 94 5.66 4.51 -4.07
CA MET A 94 4.32 4.48 -3.48
C MET A 94 4.13 3.28 -2.55
N ILE A 95 4.69 2.14 -2.91
CA ILE A 95 4.65 0.93 -2.08
C ILE A 95 5.48 1.15 -0.82
N ASP A 96 6.69 1.72 -0.95
CA ASP A 96 7.55 2.06 0.19
C ASP A 96 6.82 2.97 1.17
N HIS A 97 6.17 4.01 0.65
CA HIS A 97 5.42 4.95 1.47
C HIS A 97 4.27 4.27 2.20
N ALA A 98 3.54 3.38 1.51
CA ALA A 98 2.43 2.65 2.12
C ALA A 98 2.91 1.78 3.29
N TYR A 99 3.98 1.03 3.08
CA TYR A 99 4.58 0.20 4.12
C TYR A 99 5.04 1.06 5.31
N GLU A 100 5.79 2.11 5.05
CA GLU A 100 6.31 2.98 6.10
C GLU A 100 5.19 3.67 6.88
N THR A 101 4.12 4.08 6.20
CA THR A 101 2.96 4.69 6.85
C THR A 101 2.33 3.74 7.87
N VAL A 102 2.20 2.47 7.51
CA VAL A 102 1.68 1.46 8.45
C VAL A 102 2.66 1.24 9.60
N VAL A 103 3.94 1.01 9.30
CA VAL A 103 4.93 0.69 10.34
C VAL A 103 5.13 1.84 11.32
N THR A 104 5.17 3.07 10.84
CA THR A 104 5.35 4.23 11.75
C THR A 104 4.15 4.44 12.67
N GLY A 105 2.99 3.87 12.33
CA GLY A 105 1.81 3.87 13.22
C GLY A 105 1.79 2.74 14.24
N LEU A 106 2.75 1.82 14.18
CA LEU A 106 2.84 0.71 15.12
C LEU A 106 3.54 1.13 16.42
N PRO A 107 3.34 0.39 17.54
CA PRO A 107 4.13 0.61 18.74
C PRO A 107 5.62 0.52 18.46
N LYS A 108 6.41 1.29 19.18
CA LYS A 108 7.88 1.35 18.97
C LYS A 108 8.55 -0.01 19.07
N LYS A 109 8.08 -0.88 19.97
CA LYS A 109 8.60 -2.24 20.09
C LYS A 109 8.48 -3.00 18.78
N MET A 110 7.32 -2.91 18.11
CA MET A 110 7.10 -3.60 16.83
C MET A 110 7.95 -2.99 15.72
N GLN A 111 8.14 -1.67 15.72
CA GLN A 111 9.03 -1.03 14.75
C GLN A 111 10.46 -1.54 14.89
N ARG A 112 10.94 -1.71 16.12
CA ARG A 112 12.29 -2.25 16.37
C ARG A 112 12.42 -3.69 15.91
N GLU A 113 11.38 -4.50 16.09
CA GLU A 113 11.37 -5.88 15.61
C GLU A 113 11.54 -5.96 14.09
N LEU A 114 11.00 -4.98 13.37
CA LEU A 114 11.05 -4.95 11.90
C LEU A 114 12.33 -4.28 11.38
N TRP A 115 12.72 -3.15 11.97
CA TRP A 115 13.76 -2.26 11.44
C TRP A 115 15.03 -2.22 12.28
N GLY A 116 15.00 -2.77 13.50
CA GLY A 116 16.13 -2.69 14.44
C GLY A 116 16.14 -1.37 15.20
N GLU A 117 17.14 -1.26 16.08
CA GLU A 117 17.22 -0.16 17.02
C GLU A 117 17.52 1.21 16.39
N GLY A 118 18.13 1.22 15.22
CA GLY A 118 18.53 2.45 14.55
C GLY A 118 17.45 3.14 13.74
N LYS A 119 16.25 2.64 13.78
CA LYS A 119 15.15 3.16 12.95
C LYS A 119 14.09 3.91 13.73
#